data_d7dab67950c8ce0ab065adc6dab2fb46
#
_entry.id   d7dab67950c8ce0ab065adc6dab2fb46
#
_cell.length_a   1.000
_cell.length_b   1.000
_cell.length_c   1.000
_cell.angle_alpha   90.00
_cell.angle_beta   90.00
_cell.angle_gamma   90.00
#
_symmetry.space_group_name_H-M   'P 1'
#
loop_
_entity.id
_entity.type
_entity.pdbx_description
1 polymer ?
#
loop_
_entity_poly.entity_id
_entity_poly.type
_entity_poly.pdbx_seq_one_letter_code
_entity_poly.pdbx_strand_id
1 'polypeptide(L)'
;VYVNAFLPDAAEVYVVDEKDQTEYPMHVEYADGFFTVKLENKKPFAYQLKIVRKVWDADGEEADEAILIKDAYSFSYSADLEKVMQVVNGDDDIESGFRIKELFGARKMNFDGTEGVAFCIQVPGCVRASVVGDFNNWDGRVNPMRKIDYTDLFELFIPYDIDRTRYKFEVLYENGATDIFSDPYATAFEPVPGNASLFTELTYDWTDAAYMADRKKKDISMEPVNIYEVHMQTFKTGKDGERISYRTFAKEIAAYAKSMKYNYIELMPIMEYAEDDTWGYDTTGIYAPTSRFGTPVNFMEMVDYLHAKGIGVILDMVPVMDIDCMTYWLEMYHLDGIRLDNKELIRSFRKVTGDRYADVMVDLTWNTTGVA
;
A
#
# COMPACT_ATOMS: atom_id res chain seq x y z
N VAL A 1 12.69 28.38 21.39
CA VAL A 1 12.26 27.16 20.74
C VAL A 1 12.32 26.01 21.75
N TYR A 2 11.33 25.16 21.77
CA TYR A 2 11.37 23.89 22.47
C TYR A 2 11.46 22.77 21.42
N VAL A 3 12.35 21.80 21.66
CA VAL A 3 12.41 20.57 20.88
C VAL A 3 12.22 19.40 21.85
N ASN A 4 11.26 18.54 21.51
CA ASN A 4 10.94 17.35 22.29
C ASN A 4 11.04 16.13 21.37
N ALA A 5 11.57 15.03 21.87
CA ALA A 5 11.68 13.78 21.14
C ALA A 5 11.44 12.60 22.08
N PHE A 6 10.70 11.59 21.62
CA PHE A 6 10.56 10.31 22.31
C PHE A 6 11.44 9.27 21.62
N LEU A 7 12.53 8.90 22.25
CA LEU A 7 13.60 8.04 21.71
C LEU A 7 14.03 7.04 22.79
N PRO A 8 13.25 5.99 23.06
CA PRO A 8 13.44 5.11 24.21
C PRO A 8 14.78 4.36 24.21
N ASP A 9 15.35 4.12 23.02
CA ASP A 9 16.63 3.40 22.86
C ASP A 9 17.86 4.33 22.86
N ALA A 10 17.66 5.65 23.01
CA ALA A 10 18.75 6.61 22.99
C ALA A 10 19.43 6.73 24.37
N ALA A 11 20.76 6.71 24.38
CA ALA A 11 21.57 7.05 25.57
C ALA A 11 21.70 8.56 25.70
N GLU A 12 21.94 9.26 24.57
CA GLU A 12 22.05 10.71 24.50
C GLU A 12 21.40 11.22 23.23
N VAL A 13 20.83 12.44 23.28
CA VAL A 13 20.24 13.12 22.13
C VAL A 13 20.71 14.57 22.09
N TYR A 14 21.00 15.04 20.87
CA TYR A 14 21.39 16.43 20.62
C TYR A 14 20.55 17.01 19.49
N VAL A 15 20.15 18.25 19.60
CA VAL A 15 19.64 19.06 18.48
C VAL A 15 20.85 19.66 17.78
N VAL A 16 21.01 19.40 16.49
CA VAL A 16 22.13 19.89 15.67
C VAL A 16 21.60 20.93 14.69
N ASP A 17 22.07 22.17 14.78
CA ASP A 17 21.71 23.22 13.84
C ASP A 17 22.32 22.92 12.44
N GLU A 18 21.47 22.82 11.41
CA GLU A 18 21.95 22.49 10.05
C GLU A 18 22.87 23.57 9.47
N LYS A 19 22.75 24.81 9.94
CA LYS A 19 23.50 25.96 9.40
C LYS A 19 24.94 26.02 9.88
N ASP A 20 25.18 25.83 11.18
CA ASP A 20 26.48 26.03 11.81
C ASP A 20 27.01 24.79 12.56
N GLN A 21 26.24 23.69 12.51
CA GLN A 21 26.57 22.41 13.14
C GLN A 21 26.73 22.50 14.67
N THR A 22 26.15 23.52 15.29
CA THR A 22 26.15 23.64 16.75
C THR A 22 25.27 22.57 17.36
N GLU A 23 25.81 21.81 18.31
CA GLU A 23 25.10 20.74 19.02
C GLU A 23 24.54 21.31 20.35
N TYR A 24 23.24 21.05 20.57
CA TYR A 24 22.55 21.42 21.82
C TYR A 24 22.11 20.14 22.51
N PRO A 25 22.70 19.75 23.67
CA PRO A 25 22.31 18.53 24.36
C PRO A 25 20.88 18.63 24.87
N MET A 26 20.14 17.56 24.67
CA MET A 26 18.81 17.37 25.25
C MET A 26 18.93 16.66 26.58
N HIS A 27 18.04 16.99 27.53
CA HIS A 27 17.98 16.27 28.80
C HIS A 27 16.78 15.33 28.84
N VAL A 28 16.93 14.24 29.57
CA VAL A 28 15.86 13.28 29.80
C VAL A 28 14.86 13.89 30.78
N GLU A 29 13.64 14.12 30.32
CA GLU A 29 12.54 14.60 31.18
C GLU A 29 11.84 13.42 31.87
N TYR A 30 11.67 12.30 31.14
CA TYR A 30 11.11 11.06 31.66
C TYR A 30 12.01 9.88 31.31
N ALA A 31 12.20 8.97 32.27
CA ALA A 31 13.16 7.88 32.20
C ALA A 31 12.91 6.85 31.09
N ASP A 32 11.72 6.85 30.50
CA ASP A 32 11.34 5.97 29.41
C ASP A 32 11.72 6.51 28.01
N GLY A 33 12.56 7.56 27.96
CA GLY A 33 13.17 8.05 26.73
C GLY A 33 12.57 9.32 26.16
N PHE A 34 11.89 10.13 26.96
CA PHE A 34 11.42 11.45 26.52
C PHE A 34 12.52 12.52 26.80
N PHE A 35 13.05 13.05 25.71
CA PHE A 35 14.08 14.08 25.72
C PHE A 35 13.51 15.46 25.40
N THR A 36 14.05 16.50 26.04
CA THR A 36 13.63 17.87 25.81
C THR A 36 14.82 18.85 25.88
N VAL A 37 14.73 19.93 25.10
CA VAL A 37 15.64 21.06 25.21
C VAL A 37 14.89 22.37 24.97
N LYS A 38 15.19 23.38 25.79
CA LYS A 38 14.72 24.74 25.63
C LYS A 38 15.86 25.62 25.12
N LEU A 39 15.74 26.13 23.91
CA LEU A 39 16.70 27.04 23.29
C LEU A 39 16.17 28.47 23.44
N GLU A 40 16.70 29.19 24.44
CA GLU A 40 16.29 30.58 24.73
C GLU A 40 16.81 31.51 23.63
N ASN A 41 16.00 32.52 23.29
CA ASN A 41 16.32 33.56 22.31
C ASN A 41 16.63 33.04 20.88
N LYS A 42 16.34 31.78 20.56
CA LYS A 42 16.48 31.23 19.22
C LYS A 42 15.13 31.27 18.50
N LYS A 43 15.13 31.73 17.24
CA LYS A 43 13.97 31.60 16.35
C LYS A 43 13.90 30.16 15.80
N PRO A 44 12.76 29.68 15.29
CA PRO A 44 12.69 28.42 14.58
C PRO A 44 13.78 28.33 13.49
N PHE A 45 14.46 27.20 13.39
CA PHE A 45 15.59 26.95 12.50
C PHE A 45 15.56 25.51 12.03
N ALA A 46 16.23 25.21 10.93
CA ALA A 46 16.39 23.86 10.44
C ALA A 46 17.38 23.09 11.31
N TYR A 47 17.01 21.91 11.77
CA TYR A 47 17.83 21.10 12.65
C TYR A 47 17.68 19.61 12.35
N GLN A 48 18.65 18.86 12.85
CA GLN A 48 18.63 17.39 12.89
C GLN A 48 18.75 16.91 14.33
N LEU A 49 18.36 15.68 14.59
CA LEU A 49 18.61 15.01 15.86
C LEU A 49 19.82 14.08 15.71
N LYS A 50 20.84 14.29 16.52
CA LYS A 50 21.94 13.35 16.72
C LYS A 50 21.56 12.45 17.87
N ILE A 51 21.42 11.15 17.57
CA ILE A 51 21.01 10.13 18.52
C ILE A 51 22.19 9.24 18.79
N VAL A 52 22.60 9.12 20.03
CA VAL A 52 23.65 8.20 20.47
C VAL A 52 22.98 7.00 21.15
N ARG A 53 23.34 5.82 20.69
CA ARG A 53 22.85 4.53 21.22
C ARG A 53 24.01 3.70 21.71
N LYS A 54 23.77 2.89 22.73
CA LYS A 54 24.69 1.85 23.16
C LYS A 54 24.43 0.59 22.31
N VAL A 55 25.45 0.14 21.61
CA VAL A 55 25.41 -1.07 20.79
C VAL A 55 26.51 -2.02 21.25
N TRP A 56 26.31 -3.33 21.04
CA TRP A 56 27.31 -4.34 21.34
C TRP A 56 28.01 -4.71 20.03
N ASP A 57 29.32 -4.60 19.99
CA ASP A 57 30.11 -5.00 18.82
C ASP A 57 30.21 -6.53 18.68
N ALA A 58 30.91 -6.97 17.61
CA ALA A 58 31.09 -8.40 17.33
C ALA A 58 31.93 -9.15 18.39
N ASP A 59 32.70 -8.43 19.17
CA ASP A 59 33.55 -8.98 20.26
C ASP A 59 32.82 -8.93 21.60
N GLY A 60 31.60 -8.38 21.65
CA GLY A 60 30.76 -8.25 22.82
C GLY A 60 31.16 -7.08 23.75
N GLU A 61 31.85 -6.10 23.20
CA GLU A 61 32.15 -4.86 23.90
C GLU A 61 31.10 -3.78 23.62
N GLU A 62 30.79 -2.95 24.63
CA GLU A 62 29.85 -1.83 24.50
C GLU A 62 30.51 -0.69 23.72
N ALA A 63 29.84 -0.24 22.67
CA ALA A 63 30.28 0.88 21.84
C ALA A 63 29.14 1.92 21.68
N ASP A 64 29.52 3.18 21.47
CA ASP A 64 28.57 4.24 21.15
C ASP A 64 28.41 4.33 19.62
N GLU A 65 27.16 4.17 19.16
CA GLU A 65 26.78 4.47 17.79
C GLU A 65 26.02 5.78 17.73
N ALA A 66 26.48 6.71 16.91
CA ALA A 66 25.82 7.98 16.70
C ALA A 66 25.23 8.07 15.29
N ILE A 67 23.92 8.33 15.22
CA ILE A 67 23.21 8.56 13.95
C ILE A 67 22.66 9.98 13.93
N LEU A 68 22.59 10.56 12.73
CA LEU A 68 22.01 11.88 12.50
C LEU A 68 20.76 11.72 11.64
N ILE A 69 19.61 12.15 12.14
CA ILE A 69 18.33 12.04 11.45
C ILE A 69 17.61 13.38 11.42
N LYS A 70 16.79 13.62 10.40
CA LYS A 70 15.81 14.70 10.43
C LYS A 70 14.66 14.34 11.36
N ASP A 71 14.17 15.32 12.10
CA ASP A 71 13.00 15.11 12.96
C ASP A 71 11.72 15.10 12.10
N ALA A 72 10.96 14.03 12.18
CA ALA A 72 9.67 13.87 11.48
C ALA A 72 8.70 15.04 11.79
N TYR A 73 8.78 15.59 12.98
CA TYR A 73 7.88 16.66 13.43
C TYR A 73 8.37 18.07 13.11
N SER A 74 9.56 18.22 12.51
CA SER A 74 10.05 19.48 11.97
C SER A 74 9.42 19.87 10.63
N PHE A 75 8.79 18.92 9.94
CA PHE A 75 8.12 19.13 8.66
C PHE A 75 6.69 19.67 8.85
N SER A 76 6.19 20.41 7.85
CA SER A 76 4.77 20.74 7.74
C SER A 76 3.94 19.51 7.36
N TYR A 77 2.63 19.67 7.14
CA TYR A 77 1.81 18.56 6.63
C TYR A 77 2.30 18.13 5.25
N SER A 78 2.55 16.83 5.09
CA SER A 78 2.97 16.22 3.82
C SER A 78 1.79 15.88 2.92
N ALA A 79 0.60 15.76 3.49
CA ALA A 79 -0.63 15.50 2.75
C ALA A 79 -1.11 16.76 2.04
N ASP A 80 -1.54 16.62 0.78
CA ASP A 80 -2.30 17.64 0.06
C ASP A 80 -3.72 17.72 0.66
N LEU A 81 -3.86 18.58 1.67
CA LEU A 81 -5.10 18.67 2.46
C LEU A 81 -6.31 19.04 1.61
N GLU A 82 -6.14 19.84 0.57
CA GLU A 82 -7.24 20.22 -0.32
C GLU A 82 -7.78 18.99 -1.07
N LYS A 83 -6.90 18.20 -1.66
CA LYS A 83 -7.29 16.98 -2.36
C LYS A 83 -7.82 15.91 -1.42
N VAL A 84 -7.18 15.72 -0.26
CA VAL A 84 -7.65 14.77 0.76
C VAL A 84 -9.07 15.12 1.20
N MET A 85 -9.36 16.40 1.46
CA MET A 85 -10.70 16.84 1.85
C MET A 85 -11.72 16.71 0.72
N GLN A 86 -11.34 16.91 -0.54
CA GLN A 86 -12.22 16.64 -1.69
C GLN A 86 -12.64 15.17 -1.72
N VAL A 87 -11.69 14.23 -1.59
CA VAL A 87 -11.99 12.80 -1.56
C VAL A 87 -12.88 12.44 -0.37
N VAL A 88 -12.56 12.93 0.83
CA VAL A 88 -13.34 12.65 2.05
C VAL A 88 -14.79 13.16 1.94
N ASN A 89 -15.00 14.31 1.30
CA ASN A 89 -16.33 14.89 1.10
C ASN A 89 -17.11 14.29 -0.07
N GLY A 90 -16.52 13.38 -0.83
CA GLY A 90 -17.15 12.79 -2.01
C GLY A 90 -17.27 13.77 -3.20
N ASP A 91 -16.48 14.84 -3.19
CA ASP A 91 -16.38 15.78 -4.30
C ASP A 91 -15.49 15.19 -5.42
N ASP A 92 -15.78 13.98 -5.83
CA ASP A 92 -15.00 13.19 -6.77
C ASP A 92 -15.15 13.70 -8.20
N ASP A 93 -14.23 14.56 -8.60
CA ASP A 93 -13.96 14.74 -10.02
C ASP A 93 -12.86 13.76 -10.42
N ILE A 94 -13.25 12.49 -10.63
CA ILE A 94 -12.35 11.36 -10.86
C ILE A 94 -11.82 11.38 -12.30
N GLU A 95 -11.11 12.44 -12.68
CA GLU A 95 -10.39 12.46 -13.96
C GLU A 95 -9.08 11.67 -13.96
N SER A 96 -8.55 11.35 -12.76
CA SER A 96 -7.28 10.60 -12.62
C SER A 96 -7.45 9.39 -11.70
N GLY A 97 -7.56 8.20 -12.22
CA GLY A 97 -7.86 6.97 -11.52
C GLY A 97 -6.91 6.50 -10.40
N PHE A 98 -6.09 7.35 -9.79
CA PHE A 98 -5.20 6.98 -8.68
C PHE A 98 -5.35 7.87 -7.43
N ARG A 99 -6.38 8.68 -7.33
CA ARG A 99 -6.50 9.71 -6.28
C ARG A 99 -6.41 9.19 -4.87
N ILE A 100 -7.19 8.17 -4.52
CA ILE A 100 -7.20 7.64 -3.14
C ILE A 100 -5.82 7.07 -2.81
N LYS A 101 -5.27 6.25 -3.69
CA LYS A 101 -3.95 5.63 -3.50
C LYS A 101 -2.80 6.66 -3.47
N GLU A 102 -2.94 7.77 -4.19
CA GLU A 102 -1.96 8.86 -4.18
C GLU A 102 -2.00 9.72 -2.91
N LEU A 103 -3.11 9.69 -2.17
CA LEU A 103 -3.34 10.53 -1.00
C LEU A 103 -3.24 9.76 0.31
N PHE A 104 -3.71 8.51 0.33
CA PHE A 104 -3.80 7.67 1.53
C PHE A 104 -2.78 6.54 1.54
N GLY A 105 -2.57 5.96 2.73
CA GLY A 105 -1.61 4.91 3.00
C GLY A 105 -0.18 5.42 3.06
N ALA A 106 0.77 4.49 2.95
CA ALA A 106 2.20 4.78 2.92
C ALA A 106 2.67 5.10 1.49
N ARG A 107 3.39 6.20 1.30
CA ARG A 107 3.84 6.71 0.00
C ARG A 107 5.25 7.25 0.09
N LYS A 108 6.13 6.81 -0.80
CA LYS A 108 7.43 7.45 -0.95
C LYS A 108 7.27 8.83 -1.56
N MET A 109 7.96 9.80 -1.03
CA MET A 109 7.98 11.15 -1.59
C MET A 109 9.27 11.89 -1.24
N ASN A 110 9.61 12.87 -2.05
CA ASN A 110 10.58 13.88 -1.71
C ASN A 110 9.83 15.10 -1.17
N PHE A 111 9.99 15.40 0.11
CA PHE A 111 9.32 16.50 0.76
C PHE A 111 10.35 17.52 1.28
N ASP A 112 10.29 18.74 0.79
CA ASP A 112 11.25 19.81 1.08
C ASP A 112 12.73 19.37 0.89
N GLY A 113 12.98 18.59 -0.21
CA GLY A 113 14.32 18.10 -0.53
C GLY A 113 14.78 16.91 0.31
N THR A 114 13.88 16.30 1.07
CA THR A 114 14.15 15.12 1.88
C THR A 114 13.36 13.92 1.37
N GLU A 115 14.09 12.86 1.00
CA GLU A 115 13.47 11.58 0.67
C GLU A 115 12.93 10.92 1.94
N GLY A 116 11.71 10.37 1.86
CA GLY A 116 11.08 9.71 2.97
C GLY A 116 9.75 9.09 2.61
N VAL A 117 8.99 8.68 3.63
CA VAL A 117 7.68 8.05 3.47
C VAL A 117 6.61 8.86 4.20
N ALA A 118 5.60 9.30 3.46
CA ALA A 118 4.42 9.93 4.00
C ALA A 118 3.33 8.90 4.27
N PHE A 119 2.68 9.03 5.40
CA PHE A 119 1.52 8.24 5.82
C PHE A 119 0.32 9.16 5.95
N CYS A 120 -0.82 8.74 5.42
CA CYS A 120 -2.10 9.42 5.62
C CYS A 120 -3.20 8.38 5.75
N ILE A 121 -4.03 8.51 6.81
CA ILE A 121 -5.18 7.62 7.02
C ILE A 121 -6.38 8.40 7.53
N GLN A 122 -7.57 7.88 7.27
CA GLN A 122 -8.82 8.34 7.86
C GLN A 122 -9.33 7.27 8.84
N VAL A 123 -9.52 7.66 10.11
CA VAL A 123 -10.03 6.75 11.16
C VAL A 123 -11.10 7.46 11.98
N PRO A 124 -12.38 7.28 11.65
CA PRO A 124 -13.49 7.91 12.37
C PRO A 124 -13.52 7.55 13.86
N GLY A 125 -13.74 8.54 14.72
CA GLY A 125 -13.79 8.36 16.17
C GLY A 125 -12.45 8.08 16.85
N CYS A 126 -11.34 8.25 16.12
CA CYS A 126 -9.99 8.07 16.65
C CYS A 126 -9.47 9.39 17.25
N VAL A 127 -8.84 9.31 18.42
CA VAL A 127 -8.18 10.45 19.08
C VAL A 127 -6.67 10.45 18.91
N ARG A 128 -6.06 9.27 18.71
CA ARG A 128 -4.63 9.11 18.46
C ARG A 128 -4.40 7.99 17.47
N ALA A 129 -3.55 8.21 16.49
CA ALA A 129 -3.01 7.19 15.62
C ALA A 129 -1.48 7.24 15.64
N SER A 130 -0.83 6.12 15.45
CA SER A 130 0.62 5.98 15.35
C SER A 130 0.98 4.99 14.26
N VAL A 131 2.08 5.23 13.54
CA VAL A 131 2.66 4.22 12.67
C VAL A 131 3.60 3.36 13.50
N VAL A 132 3.41 2.05 13.48
CA VAL A 132 4.26 1.08 14.16
C VAL A 132 4.84 0.09 13.16
N GLY A 133 6.08 -0.31 13.34
CA GLY A 133 6.73 -1.23 12.41
C GLY A 133 8.13 -1.63 12.82
N ASP A 134 8.81 -2.36 11.96
CA ASP A 134 10.18 -2.83 12.21
C ASP A 134 11.17 -1.67 12.45
N PHE A 135 10.90 -0.50 11.89
CA PHE A 135 11.74 0.70 11.99
C PHE A 135 11.66 1.41 13.36
N ASN A 136 10.68 1.09 14.19
CA ASN A 136 10.51 1.69 15.51
C ASN A 136 10.19 0.67 16.62
N ASN A 137 10.60 -0.58 16.42
CA ASN A 137 10.36 -1.68 17.35
C ASN A 137 8.88 -1.89 17.73
N TRP A 138 7.98 -1.50 16.84
CA TRP A 138 6.52 -1.60 17.03
C TRP A 138 6.01 -0.77 18.23
N ASP A 139 6.72 0.28 18.62
CA ASP A 139 6.36 1.18 19.71
C ASP A 139 5.58 2.40 19.18
N GLY A 140 4.27 2.44 19.42
CA GLY A 140 3.38 3.52 18.98
C GLY A 140 3.68 4.90 19.60
N ARG A 141 4.58 4.97 20.61
CA ARG A 141 5.00 6.23 21.20
C ARG A 141 6.07 6.95 20.38
N VAL A 142 6.77 6.23 19.48
CA VAL A 142 7.89 6.78 18.69
C VAL A 142 7.40 7.60 17.50
N ASN A 143 6.39 7.09 16.78
CA ASN A 143 5.88 7.75 15.58
C ASN A 143 4.37 8.04 15.65
N PRO A 144 3.90 8.83 16.65
CA PRO A 144 2.52 9.29 16.67
C PRO A 144 2.23 10.21 15.48
N MET A 145 1.10 9.94 14.81
CA MET A 145 0.66 10.74 13.68
C MET A 145 -0.02 12.02 14.15
N ARG A 146 0.08 13.08 13.36
CA ARG A 146 -0.60 14.34 13.62
C ARG A 146 -2.06 14.23 13.14
N LYS A 147 -3.00 14.52 14.03
CA LYS A 147 -4.40 14.68 13.64
C LYS A 147 -4.56 16.01 12.91
N ILE A 148 -5.21 15.98 11.77
CA ILE A 148 -5.59 17.20 11.05
C ILE A 148 -6.83 17.78 11.75
N ASP A 149 -6.73 19.02 12.20
CA ASP A 149 -7.76 19.67 13.02
C ASP A 149 -9.16 19.58 12.39
N TYR A 150 -10.14 19.27 13.24
CA TYR A 150 -11.56 19.13 12.88
C TYR A 150 -11.88 18.02 11.87
N THR A 151 -10.97 17.04 11.72
CA THR A 151 -11.16 15.89 10.84
C THR A 151 -10.87 14.58 11.56
N ASP A 152 -11.15 13.45 10.88
CA ASP A 152 -10.71 12.12 11.31
C ASP A 152 -9.45 11.65 10.56
N LEU A 153 -8.70 12.60 10.01
CA LEU A 153 -7.48 12.36 9.24
C LEU A 153 -6.25 12.45 10.13
N PHE A 154 -5.32 11.54 9.88
CA PHE A 154 -4.02 11.50 10.54
C PHE A 154 -2.93 11.41 9.48
N GLU A 155 -1.84 12.15 9.67
CA GLU A 155 -0.69 12.12 8.76
C GLU A 155 0.63 12.14 9.51
N LEU A 156 1.68 11.62 8.88
CA LEU A 156 3.06 11.70 9.35
C LEU A 156 3.99 11.54 8.15
N PHE A 157 5.05 12.36 8.10
CA PHE A 157 6.17 12.15 7.20
C PHE A 157 7.38 11.60 7.97
N ILE A 158 7.84 10.42 7.60
CA ILE A 158 9.06 9.80 8.15
C ILE A 158 10.20 10.12 7.18
N PRO A 159 11.20 10.95 7.58
CA PRO A 159 12.21 11.51 6.69
C PRO A 159 13.40 10.58 6.45
N TYR A 160 13.15 9.29 6.29
CA TYR A 160 14.15 8.28 5.94
C TYR A 160 13.50 7.08 5.24
N ASP A 161 14.32 6.24 4.64
CA ASP A 161 13.87 5.06 3.92
C ASP A 161 13.45 3.95 4.89
N ILE A 162 12.27 3.39 4.64
CA ILE A 162 11.72 2.23 5.33
C ILE A 162 11.34 1.11 4.34
N ASP A 163 11.98 1.08 3.15
CA ASP A 163 11.70 0.05 2.14
C ASP A 163 11.82 -1.36 2.72
N ARG A 164 10.88 -2.22 2.32
CA ARG A 164 10.77 -3.62 2.75
C ARG A 164 10.56 -3.82 4.25
N THR A 165 10.13 -2.81 4.98
CA THR A 165 9.76 -2.94 6.39
C THR A 165 8.27 -3.24 6.55
N ARG A 166 7.95 -4.00 7.59
CA ARG A 166 6.57 -4.25 8.00
C ARG A 166 6.07 -3.09 8.85
N TYR A 167 4.82 -2.75 8.67
CA TYR A 167 4.17 -1.71 9.47
C TYR A 167 2.67 -1.97 9.63
N LYS A 168 2.09 -1.29 10.63
CA LYS A 168 0.66 -1.19 10.90
C LYS A 168 0.34 0.19 11.47
N PHE A 169 -0.94 0.44 11.64
CA PHE A 169 -1.44 1.60 12.41
C PHE A 169 -1.95 1.14 13.76
N GLU A 170 -1.45 1.74 14.83
CA GLU A 170 -1.98 1.63 16.19
C GLU A 170 -2.88 2.82 16.47
N VAL A 171 -4.10 2.59 16.95
CA VAL A 171 -5.08 3.66 17.18
C VAL A 171 -5.70 3.57 18.57
N LEU A 172 -6.08 4.74 19.08
CA LEU A 172 -6.85 4.90 20.30
C LEU A 172 -8.14 5.65 19.97
N TYR A 173 -9.28 5.05 20.26
CA TYR A 173 -10.58 5.64 20.04
C TYR A 173 -11.07 6.47 21.24
N GLU A 174 -12.07 7.34 21.03
CA GLU A 174 -12.68 8.19 22.08
C GLU A 174 -13.25 7.40 23.25
N ASN A 175 -13.72 6.18 23.01
CA ASN A 175 -14.24 5.28 24.04
C ASN A 175 -13.14 4.57 24.86
N GLY A 176 -11.86 4.85 24.59
CA GLY A 176 -10.70 4.24 25.24
C GLY A 176 -10.27 2.89 24.67
N ALA A 177 -10.97 2.36 23.65
CA ALA A 177 -10.54 1.15 22.96
C ALA A 177 -9.27 1.42 22.12
N THR A 178 -8.42 0.43 22.02
CA THR A 178 -7.24 0.44 21.15
C THR A 178 -7.38 -0.65 20.09
N ASP A 179 -6.82 -0.39 18.92
CA ASP A 179 -6.74 -1.36 17.84
C ASP A 179 -5.40 -1.23 17.12
N ILE A 180 -4.99 -2.32 16.45
CA ILE A 180 -3.82 -2.35 15.60
C ILE A 180 -4.18 -3.07 14.30
N PHE A 181 -4.16 -2.35 13.18
CA PHE A 181 -4.58 -2.86 11.89
C PHE A 181 -3.58 -2.54 10.78
N SER A 182 -3.64 -3.34 9.73
CA SER A 182 -2.84 -3.16 8.52
C SER A 182 -3.36 -1.99 7.70
N ASP A 183 -2.48 -1.35 6.94
CA ASP A 183 -2.86 -0.25 6.05
C ASP A 183 -3.85 -0.75 4.97
N PRO A 184 -5.07 -0.23 4.93
CA PRO A 184 -6.05 -0.63 3.92
C PRO A 184 -5.64 -0.23 2.48
N TYR A 185 -4.70 0.69 2.36
CA TYR A 185 -4.15 1.15 1.08
C TYR A 185 -2.80 0.51 0.74
N ALA A 186 -2.33 -0.48 1.51
CA ALA A 186 -1.08 -1.17 1.25
C ALA A 186 -1.11 -1.91 -0.09
N THR A 187 0.03 -1.89 -0.79
CA THR A 187 0.22 -2.59 -2.07
C THR A 187 0.92 -3.93 -1.92
N ALA A 188 1.37 -4.26 -0.72
CA ALA A 188 2.00 -5.54 -0.38
C ALA A 188 1.79 -5.87 1.09
N PHE A 189 1.82 -7.15 1.41
CA PHE A 189 1.72 -7.68 2.77
C PHE A 189 2.82 -8.69 3.02
N GLU A 190 3.17 -8.89 4.29
CA GLU A 190 4.05 -9.98 4.68
C GLU A 190 3.41 -11.33 4.37
N PRO A 191 4.21 -12.39 4.16
CA PRO A 191 3.66 -13.73 3.92
C PRO A 191 2.82 -14.23 5.10
N VAL A 192 1.72 -14.92 4.79
CA VAL A 192 0.89 -15.58 5.80
C VAL A 192 1.72 -16.58 6.62
N PRO A 193 1.46 -16.74 7.95
CA PRO A 193 0.29 -16.24 8.70
C PRO A 193 0.40 -14.79 9.18
N GLY A 194 1.44 -14.06 8.80
CA GLY A 194 1.53 -12.64 9.10
C GLY A 194 0.47 -11.84 8.32
N ASN A 195 0.18 -10.65 8.80
CA ASN A 195 -0.80 -9.76 8.18
C ASN A 195 -0.37 -8.28 8.23
N ALA A 196 0.90 -8.00 8.51
CA ALA A 196 1.39 -6.63 8.45
C ALA A 196 1.51 -6.14 7.02
N SER A 197 1.22 -4.88 6.80
CA SER A 197 1.52 -4.20 5.55
C SER A 197 3.02 -4.15 5.34
N LEU A 198 3.45 -4.30 4.10
CA LEU A 198 4.84 -4.21 3.70
C LEU A 198 5.01 -2.97 2.82
N PHE A 199 5.82 -2.02 3.27
CA PHE A 199 6.15 -0.88 2.43
C PHE A 199 7.16 -1.30 1.36
N THR A 200 6.80 -1.13 0.10
CA THR A 200 7.70 -1.40 -1.03
C THR A 200 7.28 -0.58 -2.25
N GLU A 201 8.27 -0.10 -3.00
CA GLU A 201 7.99 0.50 -4.30
C GLU A 201 7.74 -0.59 -5.34
N LEU A 202 6.58 -0.50 -6.01
CA LEU A 202 6.25 -1.41 -7.10
C LEU A 202 6.83 -0.87 -8.41
N THR A 203 7.90 -1.51 -8.88
CA THR A 203 8.49 -1.24 -10.19
C THR A 203 8.55 -2.54 -10.99
N TYR A 204 8.10 -2.49 -12.25
CA TYR A 204 8.15 -3.60 -13.16
C TYR A 204 8.30 -3.13 -14.61
N ASP A 205 9.23 -3.72 -15.35
CA ASP A 205 9.43 -3.41 -16.76
C ASP A 205 8.55 -4.35 -17.63
N TRP A 206 7.34 -3.87 -17.96
CA TRP A 206 6.38 -4.62 -18.76
C TRP A 206 6.88 -4.93 -20.16
N THR A 207 6.66 -6.17 -20.62
CA THR A 207 7.02 -6.60 -21.98
C THR A 207 5.82 -6.78 -22.90
N ASP A 208 4.61 -6.52 -22.41
CA ASP A 208 3.32 -6.75 -23.07
C ASP A 208 2.84 -5.59 -23.98
N ALA A 209 3.66 -4.61 -24.26
CA ALA A 209 3.28 -3.42 -25.05
C ALA A 209 2.59 -3.75 -26.40
N ALA A 210 3.00 -4.82 -27.06
CA ALA A 210 2.40 -5.26 -28.31
C ALA A 210 0.97 -5.82 -28.08
N TYR A 211 0.78 -6.59 -27.01
CA TYR A 211 -0.53 -7.12 -26.59
C TYR A 211 -1.49 -5.97 -26.25
N MET A 212 -1.05 -5.04 -25.42
CA MET A 212 -1.84 -3.87 -25.01
C MET A 212 -2.23 -2.98 -26.19
N ALA A 213 -1.32 -2.79 -27.16
CA ALA A 213 -1.60 -2.04 -28.38
C ALA A 213 -2.59 -2.77 -29.31
N ASP A 214 -2.59 -4.09 -29.33
CA ASP A 214 -3.54 -4.90 -30.09
C ASP A 214 -4.93 -4.89 -29.43
N ARG A 215 -5.00 -5.02 -28.10
CA ARG A 215 -6.22 -4.92 -27.31
C ARG A 215 -6.98 -3.62 -27.57
N LYS A 216 -6.27 -2.49 -27.55
CA LYS A 216 -6.88 -1.15 -27.80
C LYS A 216 -7.51 -0.98 -29.18
N LYS A 217 -7.20 -1.84 -30.15
CA LYS A 217 -7.77 -1.80 -31.51
C LYS A 217 -9.04 -2.62 -31.65
N LYS A 218 -9.32 -3.48 -30.67
CA LYS A 218 -10.43 -4.43 -30.72
C LYS A 218 -11.67 -3.84 -30.06
N ASP A 219 -12.81 -4.08 -30.68
CA ASP A 219 -14.10 -3.91 -30.03
C ASP A 219 -14.41 -5.21 -29.29
N ILE A 220 -14.22 -5.21 -27.99
CA ILE A 220 -14.37 -6.42 -27.16
C ILE A 220 -15.78 -7.02 -27.26
N SER A 221 -16.80 -6.23 -27.58
CA SER A 221 -18.18 -6.71 -27.76
C SER A 221 -18.37 -7.57 -29.02
N MET A 222 -17.44 -7.46 -29.96
CA MET A 222 -17.46 -8.18 -31.24
C MET A 222 -16.46 -9.34 -31.29
N GLU A 223 -15.60 -9.46 -30.27
CA GLU A 223 -14.59 -10.51 -30.22
C GLU A 223 -15.14 -11.81 -29.62
N PRO A 224 -14.68 -12.98 -30.10
CA PRO A 224 -15.06 -14.25 -29.47
C PRO A 224 -14.37 -14.36 -28.12
N VAL A 225 -15.16 -14.42 -27.06
CA VAL A 225 -14.67 -14.53 -25.68
C VAL A 225 -14.95 -15.94 -25.16
N ASN A 226 -13.90 -16.62 -24.68
CA ASN A 226 -13.96 -17.92 -24.03
C ASN A 226 -13.15 -17.85 -22.74
N ILE A 227 -13.84 -17.80 -21.60
CA ILE A 227 -13.27 -17.54 -20.27
C ILE A 227 -13.17 -18.87 -19.50
N TYR A 228 -12.05 -19.05 -18.81
CA TYR A 228 -11.90 -20.08 -17.78
C TYR A 228 -11.79 -19.42 -16.41
N GLU A 229 -12.82 -19.58 -15.58
CA GLU A 229 -12.83 -19.14 -14.19
C GLU A 229 -11.99 -20.10 -13.35
N VAL A 230 -11.09 -19.56 -12.52
CA VAL A 230 -10.15 -20.35 -11.76
C VAL A 230 -9.88 -19.80 -10.38
N HIS A 231 -9.98 -20.65 -9.36
CA HIS A 231 -9.46 -20.38 -8.03
C HIS A 231 -8.01 -20.88 -7.96
N MET A 232 -7.08 -19.95 -7.75
CA MET A 232 -5.65 -20.23 -7.88
C MET A 232 -5.17 -21.32 -6.91
N GLN A 233 -5.65 -21.29 -5.65
CA GLN A 233 -5.22 -22.24 -4.61
C GLN A 233 -5.65 -23.67 -4.90
N THR A 234 -6.81 -23.87 -5.54
CA THR A 234 -7.39 -25.22 -5.82
C THR A 234 -7.10 -25.72 -7.22
N PHE A 235 -6.60 -24.87 -8.12
CA PHE A 235 -6.30 -25.27 -9.50
C PHE A 235 -5.22 -26.36 -9.56
N LYS A 236 -4.13 -26.15 -8.83
CA LYS A 236 -3.03 -27.10 -8.74
C LYS A 236 -2.23 -26.87 -7.46
N THR A 237 -1.85 -27.95 -6.82
CA THR A 237 -0.91 -27.93 -5.70
C THR A 237 0.47 -28.41 -6.15
N GLY A 238 1.50 -27.92 -5.49
CA GLY A 238 2.87 -28.39 -5.64
C GLY A 238 3.08 -29.80 -5.04
N LYS A 239 4.32 -30.22 -4.96
CA LYS A 239 4.67 -31.45 -4.25
C LYS A 239 4.30 -31.29 -2.76
N ASP A 240 3.82 -32.36 -2.16
CA ASP A 240 3.43 -32.38 -0.75
C ASP A 240 2.27 -31.43 -0.34
N GLY A 241 1.48 -30.96 -1.32
CA GLY A 241 0.32 -30.10 -1.08
C GLY A 241 0.67 -28.60 -0.90
N GLU A 242 1.89 -28.20 -1.19
CA GLU A 242 2.30 -26.81 -1.13
C GLU A 242 1.55 -25.93 -2.13
N ARG A 243 1.37 -24.65 -1.80
CA ARG A 243 0.84 -23.63 -2.73
C ARG A 243 1.84 -23.42 -3.86
N ILE A 244 1.33 -23.32 -5.09
CA ILE A 244 2.16 -22.93 -6.23
C ILE A 244 2.26 -21.40 -6.31
N SER A 245 3.44 -20.91 -6.73
CA SER A 245 3.67 -19.46 -6.90
C SER A 245 2.93 -18.90 -8.11
N TYR A 246 2.75 -17.57 -8.17
CA TYR A 246 2.26 -16.84 -9.36
C TYR A 246 3.00 -17.26 -10.64
N ARG A 247 4.32 -17.39 -10.59
CA ARG A 247 5.16 -17.81 -11.73
C ARG A 247 4.88 -19.23 -12.18
N THR A 248 4.65 -20.14 -11.24
CA THR A 248 4.32 -21.55 -11.58
C THR A 248 2.91 -21.63 -12.12
N PHE A 249 1.96 -20.97 -11.48
CA PHE A 249 0.58 -20.91 -11.94
C PHE A 249 0.49 -20.36 -13.37
N ALA A 250 1.20 -19.28 -13.71
CA ALA A 250 1.21 -18.70 -15.05
C ALA A 250 1.53 -19.71 -16.13
N LYS A 251 2.55 -20.55 -15.91
CA LYS A 251 2.97 -21.57 -16.88
C LYS A 251 1.93 -22.69 -17.05
N GLU A 252 1.40 -23.15 -15.93
CA GLU A 252 0.44 -24.25 -15.91
C GLU A 252 -0.91 -23.83 -16.51
N ILE A 253 -1.44 -22.66 -16.09
CA ILE A 253 -2.72 -22.17 -16.59
C ILE A 253 -2.65 -21.80 -18.07
N ALA A 254 -1.52 -21.22 -18.54
CA ALA A 254 -1.34 -20.91 -19.95
C ALA A 254 -1.34 -22.16 -20.82
N ALA A 255 -0.68 -23.23 -20.38
CA ALA A 255 -0.69 -24.53 -21.09
C ALA A 255 -2.10 -25.12 -21.16
N TYR A 256 -2.82 -25.08 -20.04
CA TYR A 256 -4.20 -25.57 -19.96
C TYR A 256 -5.14 -24.76 -20.85
N ALA A 257 -5.15 -23.42 -20.69
CA ALA A 257 -6.01 -22.52 -21.45
C ALA A 257 -5.82 -22.69 -22.97
N LYS A 258 -4.56 -22.78 -23.42
CA LYS A 258 -4.28 -23.02 -24.84
C LYS A 258 -4.78 -24.38 -25.33
N SER A 259 -4.62 -25.44 -24.54
CA SER A 259 -5.09 -26.80 -24.93
C SER A 259 -6.60 -26.83 -25.05
N MET A 260 -7.32 -26.07 -24.23
CA MET A 260 -8.78 -25.99 -24.18
C MET A 260 -9.37 -24.86 -25.03
N LYS A 261 -8.50 -24.03 -25.65
CA LYS A 261 -8.86 -22.86 -26.49
C LYS A 261 -9.54 -21.71 -25.70
N TYR A 262 -9.24 -21.57 -24.43
CA TYR A 262 -9.60 -20.36 -23.67
C TYR A 262 -8.69 -19.23 -24.09
N ASN A 263 -9.25 -18.04 -24.27
CA ASN A 263 -8.50 -16.81 -24.57
C ASN A 263 -8.48 -15.83 -23.40
N TYR A 264 -9.26 -16.10 -22.35
CA TYR A 264 -9.22 -15.38 -21.09
C TYR A 264 -9.21 -16.34 -19.91
N ILE A 265 -8.58 -15.92 -18.82
CA ILE A 265 -8.76 -16.52 -17.50
C ILE A 265 -9.42 -15.49 -16.58
N GLU A 266 -10.38 -15.92 -15.78
CA GLU A 266 -10.97 -15.14 -14.72
C GLU A 266 -10.45 -15.67 -13.39
N LEU A 267 -9.67 -14.84 -12.72
CA LEU A 267 -9.16 -15.17 -11.39
C LEU A 267 -10.26 -14.88 -10.37
N MET A 268 -10.68 -15.88 -9.61
CA MET A 268 -11.43 -15.67 -8.38
C MET A 268 -10.63 -14.75 -7.47
N PRO A 269 -11.24 -14.13 -6.42
CA PRO A 269 -10.60 -13.03 -5.70
C PRO A 269 -9.14 -13.31 -5.33
N ILE A 270 -8.25 -12.44 -5.77
CA ILE A 270 -6.79 -12.55 -5.58
C ILE A 270 -6.22 -11.37 -4.80
N MET A 271 -7.05 -10.43 -4.38
CA MET A 271 -6.66 -9.39 -3.43
C MET A 271 -6.28 -10.03 -2.09
N GLU A 272 -5.50 -9.34 -1.24
CA GLU A 272 -5.14 -9.90 0.07
C GLU A 272 -6.37 -10.14 0.94
N TYR A 273 -6.42 -11.29 1.59
CA TYR A 273 -7.56 -11.74 2.38
C TYR A 273 -7.12 -12.42 3.68
N ALA A 274 -8.03 -12.48 4.69
CA ALA A 274 -7.70 -13.00 6.01
C ALA A 274 -7.55 -14.52 6.01
N GLU A 275 -8.62 -15.26 5.68
CA GLU A 275 -8.72 -16.69 5.90
C GLU A 275 -8.82 -17.49 4.59
N ASP A 276 -8.14 -18.63 4.54
CA ASP A 276 -8.08 -19.47 3.34
C ASP A 276 -9.42 -20.08 2.91
N ASP A 277 -10.31 -20.32 3.86
CA ASP A 277 -11.62 -20.93 3.62
C ASP A 277 -12.65 -19.95 3.04
N THR A 278 -12.34 -18.67 3.01
CA THR A 278 -13.18 -17.63 2.38
C THR A 278 -12.99 -17.52 0.88
N TRP A 279 -12.04 -18.25 0.29
CA TRP A 279 -11.71 -18.24 -1.13
C TRP A 279 -11.31 -16.87 -1.69
N GLY A 280 -10.82 -15.99 -0.82
CA GLY A 280 -10.44 -14.62 -1.16
C GLY A 280 -11.56 -13.59 -1.02
N TYR A 281 -12.78 -14.01 -0.62
CA TYR A 281 -13.92 -13.10 -0.48
C TYR A 281 -13.92 -12.28 0.82
N ASP A 282 -13.06 -12.62 1.79
CA ASP A 282 -12.82 -11.81 3.01
C ASP A 282 -11.58 -10.92 2.83
N THR A 283 -11.70 -9.94 1.95
CA THR A 283 -10.60 -9.08 1.53
C THR A 283 -10.14 -8.15 2.65
N THR A 284 -8.85 -8.12 2.93
CA THR A 284 -8.20 -7.25 3.92
C THR A 284 -7.30 -6.19 3.31
N GLY A 285 -6.88 -6.36 2.05
CA GLY A 285 -6.03 -5.42 1.33
C GLY A 285 -6.42 -5.30 -0.14
N ILE A 286 -7.28 -4.32 -0.46
CA ILE A 286 -7.88 -4.19 -1.79
C ILE A 286 -6.92 -3.73 -2.89
N TYR A 287 -5.74 -3.20 -2.54
CA TYR A 287 -4.72 -2.73 -3.49
C TYR A 287 -3.55 -3.71 -3.67
N ALA A 288 -3.55 -4.83 -2.97
CA ALA A 288 -2.46 -5.80 -3.01
C ALA A 288 -2.93 -7.17 -3.51
N PRO A 289 -2.21 -7.81 -4.44
CA PRO A 289 -2.38 -9.23 -4.68
C PRO A 289 -1.90 -10.02 -3.47
N THR A 290 -2.61 -11.11 -3.13
CA THR A 290 -2.32 -11.86 -1.92
C THR A 290 -0.88 -12.36 -1.86
N SER A 291 -0.28 -12.20 -0.70
CA SER A 291 1.08 -12.65 -0.40
C SER A 291 1.26 -14.18 -0.45
N ARG A 292 0.16 -14.93 -0.45
CA ARG A 292 0.12 -16.41 -0.43
C ARG A 292 0.86 -17.07 -1.59
N PHE A 293 0.93 -16.39 -2.73
CA PHE A 293 1.50 -16.97 -3.96
C PHE A 293 2.75 -16.23 -4.44
N GLY A 294 3.18 -15.20 -3.71
CA GLY A 294 4.36 -14.40 -4.00
C GLY A 294 4.16 -12.90 -3.82
N THR A 295 5.04 -12.12 -4.41
CA THR A 295 5.01 -10.67 -4.32
C THR A 295 4.11 -10.04 -5.39
N PRO A 296 3.71 -8.75 -5.25
CA PRO A 296 3.01 -8.03 -6.31
C PRO A 296 3.75 -8.03 -7.66
N VAL A 297 5.08 -7.94 -7.64
CA VAL A 297 5.91 -8.05 -8.85
C VAL A 297 5.78 -9.44 -9.49
N ASN A 298 5.67 -10.51 -8.70
CA ASN A 298 5.44 -11.84 -9.24
C ASN A 298 4.04 -11.98 -9.88
N PHE A 299 3.05 -11.23 -9.38
CA PHE A 299 1.74 -11.14 -10.02
C PHE A 299 1.84 -10.39 -11.37
N MET A 300 2.57 -9.27 -11.44
CA MET A 300 2.85 -8.58 -12.71
C MET A 300 3.54 -9.50 -13.72
N GLU A 301 4.55 -10.24 -13.29
CA GLU A 301 5.23 -11.25 -14.13
C GLU A 301 4.27 -12.33 -14.65
N MET A 302 3.28 -12.75 -13.84
CA MET A 302 2.25 -13.69 -14.24
C MET A 302 1.38 -13.13 -15.36
N VAL A 303 0.88 -11.90 -15.21
CA VAL A 303 0.03 -11.24 -16.21
C VAL A 303 0.80 -11.02 -17.51
N ASP A 304 2.02 -10.49 -17.44
CA ASP A 304 2.90 -10.25 -18.58
C ASP A 304 3.18 -11.57 -19.36
N TYR A 305 3.43 -12.66 -18.63
CA TYR A 305 3.61 -13.97 -19.23
C TYR A 305 2.35 -14.47 -19.95
N LEU A 306 1.15 -14.24 -19.38
CA LEU A 306 -0.12 -14.64 -19.98
C LEU A 306 -0.41 -13.80 -21.24
N HIS A 307 -0.15 -12.50 -21.21
CA HIS A 307 -0.24 -11.61 -22.38
C HIS A 307 0.70 -12.06 -23.51
N ALA A 308 1.94 -12.46 -23.18
CA ALA A 308 2.87 -13.03 -24.18
C ALA A 308 2.37 -14.33 -24.79
N LYS A 309 1.38 -15.00 -24.17
CA LYS A 309 0.69 -16.18 -24.72
C LYS A 309 -0.63 -15.82 -25.41
N GLY A 310 -1.01 -14.56 -25.48
CA GLY A 310 -2.29 -14.11 -26.03
C GLY A 310 -3.48 -14.53 -25.18
N ILE A 311 -3.32 -14.55 -23.87
CA ILE A 311 -4.36 -14.85 -22.87
C ILE A 311 -4.59 -13.63 -22.01
N GLY A 312 -5.83 -13.12 -22.01
CA GLY A 312 -6.23 -12.02 -21.15
C GLY A 312 -6.54 -12.47 -19.72
N VAL A 313 -6.46 -11.53 -18.80
CA VAL A 313 -6.67 -11.75 -17.36
C VAL A 313 -7.80 -10.88 -16.84
N ILE A 314 -8.82 -11.50 -16.30
CA ILE A 314 -9.96 -10.87 -15.65
C ILE A 314 -9.85 -11.14 -14.15
N LEU A 315 -10.18 -10.15 -13.33
CA LEU A 315 -10.23 -10.29 -11.88
C LEU A 315 -11.66 -10.23 -11.37
N ASP A 316 -12.07 -11.21 -10.57
CA ASP A 316 -13.27 -11.12 -9.75
C ASP A 316 -12.96 -10.22 -8.54
N MET A 317 -13.52 -9.02 -8.55
CA MET A 317 -13.33 -8.00 -7.51
C MET A 317 -14.54 -7.97 -6.59
N VAL A 318 -14.46 -8.64 -5.46
CA VAL A 318 -15.52 -8.70 -4.47
C VAL A 318 -15.07 -8.04 -3.17
N PRO A 319 -15.94 -7.44 -2.45
CA PRO A 319 -16.94 -6.43 -2.81
C PRO A 319 -16.30 -5.05 -2.86
N VAL A 320 -15.56 -4.77 -3.92
CA VAL A 320 -14.96 -3.45 -4.09
C VAL A 320 -16.06 -2.45 -4.44
N MET A 321 -16.09 -1.33 -3.72
CA MET A 321 -17.07 -0.27 -3.88
C MET A 321 -16.46 1.01 -4.47
N ASP A 322 -15.25 0.91 -5.04
CA ASP A 322 -14.39 2.05 -5.31
C ASP A 322 -13.84 2.00 -6.75
N ILE A 323 -14.13 3.05 -7.52
CA ILE A 323 -13.66 3.20 -8.90
C ILE A 323 -12.13 3.35 -8.95
N ASP A 324 -11.53 3.99 -7.95
CA ASP A 324 -10.08 4.16 -7.88
C ASP A 324 -9.37 2.83 -7.74
N CYS A 325 -9.91 1.92 -6.93
CA CYS A 325 -9.39 0.56 -6.82
C CYS A 325 -9.49 -0.20 -8.15
N MET A 326 -10.63 -0.08 -8.87
CA MET A 326 -10.79 -0.70 -10.18
C MET A 326 -9.75 -0.19 -11.19
N THR A 327 -9.59 1.13 -11.29
CA THR A 327 -8.62 1.74 -12.20
C THR A 327 -7.19 1.40 -11.83
N TYR A 328 -6.87 1.35 -10.53
CA TYR A 328 -5.56 0.92 -10.02
C TYR A 328 -5.21 -0.49 -10.53
N TRP A 329 -6.10 -1.46 -10.39
CA TRP A 329 -5.84 -2.83 -10.85
C TRP A 329 -5.70 -2.92 -12.38
N LEU A 330 -6.52 -2.19 -13.14
CA LEU A 330 -6.43 -2.14 -14.60
C LEU A 330 -5.11 -1.55 -15.08
N GLU A 331 -4.60 -0.51 -14.42
CA GLU A 331 -3.41 0.21 -14.86
C GLU A 331 -2.12 -0.36 -14.27
N MET A 332 -2.11 -0.71 -12.99
CA MET A 332 -0.93 -1.23 -12.34
C MET A 332 -0.61 -2.67 -12.75
N TYR A 333 -1.65 -3.49 -12.93
CA TYR A 333 -1.50 -4.90 -13.25
C TYR A 333 -1.93 -5.26 -14.67
N HIS A 334 -2.21 -4.29 -15.52
CA HIS A 334 -2.58 -4.44 -16.93
C HIS A 334 -3.75 -5.42 -17.18
N LEU A 335 -4.71 -5.50 -16.24
CA LEU A 335 -5.84 -6.42 -16.37
C LEU A 335 -6.69 -6.13 -17.59
N ASP A 336 -7.29 -7.17 -18.18
CA ASP A 336 -8.16 -7.11 -19.36
C ASP A 336 -9.63 -7.02 -18.99
N GLY A 337 -9.96 -7.26 -17.74
CA GLY A 337 -11.33 -7.18 -17.27
C GLY A 337 -11.47 -7.23 -15.76
N ILE A 338 -12.64 -6.80 -15.32
CA ILE A 338 -13.08 -6.84 -13.93
C ILE A 338 -14.49 -7.40 -13.90
N ARG A 339 -14.71 -8.40 -13.05
CA ARG A 339 -16.05 -8.89 -12.69
C ARG A 339 -16.50 -8.26 -11.38
N LEU A 340 -17.73 -7.77 -11.36
CA LEU A 340 -18.36 -7.13 -10.19
C LEU A 340 -19.82 -7.56 -10.08
N ASP A 341 -20.33 -7.63 -8.86
CA ASP A 341 -21.76 -7.86 -8.59
C ASP A 341 -22.55 -6.56 -8.33
N ASN A 342 -21.99 -5.41 -8.71
CA ASN A 342 -22.59 -4.10 -8.45
C ASN A 342 -22.85 -3.34 -9.77
N LYS A 343 -24.11 -3.39 -10.25
CA LYS A 343 -24.51 -2.69 -11.48
C LYS A 343 -24.41 -1.18 -11.40
N GLU A 344 -24.60 -0.59 -10.23
CA GLU A 344 -24.51 0.86 -10.05
C GLU A 344 -23.04 1.30 -10.14
N LEU A 345 -22.14 0.56 -9.52
CA LEU A 345 -20.70 0.83 -9.61
C LEU A 345 -20.20 0.71 -11.06
N ILE A 346 -20.64 -0.32 -11.80
CA ILE A 346 -20.29 -0.48 -13.22
C ILE A 346 -20.78 0.74 -14.06
N ARG A 347 -22.01 1.19 -13.83
CA ARG A 347 -22.56 2.37 -14.53
C ARG A 347 -21.75 3.63 -14.18
N SER A 348 -21.43 3.81 -12.90
CA SER A 348 -20.60 4.93 -12.43
C SER A 348 -19.20 4.86 -13.01
N PHE A 349 -18.55 3.69 -13.01
CA PHE A 349 -17.26 3.48 -13.66
C PHE A 349 -17.29 3.88 -15.13
N ARG A 350 -18.26 3.36 -15.91
CA ARG A 350 -18.40 3.70 -17.34
C ARG A 350 -18.66 5.19 -17.57
N LYS A 351 -19.47 5.82 -16.71
CA LYS A 351 -19.79 7.25 -16.80
C LYS A 351 -18.54 8.12 -16.55
N VAL A 352 -17.75 7.76 -15.53
CA VAL A 352 -16.58 8.55 -15.10
C VAL A 352 -15.40 8.34 -16.05
N THR A 353 -15.15 7.11 -16.48
CA THR A 353 -13.99 6.77 -17.30
C THR A 353 -14.20 6.99 -18.80
N GLY A 354 -15.47 7.13 -19.25
CA GLY A 354 -15.79 7.29 -20.67
C GLY A 354 -15.18 6.18 -21.51
N ASP A 355 -14.50 6.58 -22.60
CA ASP A 355 -13.86 5.65 -23.53
C ASP A 355 -12.47 5.17 -23.10
N ARG A 356 -11.95 5.62 -21.94
CA ARG A 356 -10.58 5.29 -21.47
C ARG A 356 -10.33 3.80 -21.36
N TYR A 357 -11.36 3.04 -20.95
CA TYR A 357 -11.32 1.58 -20.79
C TYR A 357 -12.35 0.87 -21.68
N ALA A 358 -12.61 1.40 -22.88
CA ALA A 358 -13.54 0.78 -23.84
C ALA A 358 -13.07 -0.63 -24.29
N ASP A 359 -11.77 -0.88 -24.24
CA ASP A 359 -11.11 -2.15 -24.55
C ASP A 359 -11.06 -3.14 -23.38
N VAL A 360 -11.67 -2.79 -22.22
CA VAL A 360 -11.65 -3.60 -21.00
C VAL A 360 -13.04 -4.17 -20.73
N MET A 361 -13.08 -5.44 -20.37
CA MET A 361 -14.31 -6.12 -19.97
C MET A 361 -14.69 -5.71 -18.53
N VAL A 362 -15.78 -4.96 -18.38
CA VAL A 362 -16.35 -4.65 -17.06
C VAL A 362 -17.81 -5.03 -17.11
N ASP A 363 -18.17 -6.20 -16.64
CA ASP A 363 -19.55 -6.68 -16.62
C ASP A 363 -19.80 -7.75 -15.56
N LEU A 364 -21.11 -7.92 -15.27
CA LEU A 364 -21.69 -8.94 -14.39
C LEU A 364 -22.17 -10.17 -15.11
N THR A 365 -22.40 -10.06 -16.40
CA THR A 365 -23.46 -10.82 -17.06
C THR A 365 -22.97 -11.95 -17.93
N TRP A 366 -21.75 -12.42 -17.75
CA TRP A 366 -21.26 -13.59 -18.45
C TRP A 366 -22.19 -14.82 -18.30
N ASN A 367 -23.02 -14.84 -17.23
CA ASN A 367 -23.91 -15.96 -16.94
C ASN A 367 -25.38 -15.75 -17.31
N THR A 368 -25.80 -14.59 -17.83
CA THR A 368 -27.24 -14.31 -18.04
C THR A 368 -27.69 -14.12 -19.46
N THR A 369 -26.79 -14.07 -20.42
CA THR A 369 -27.12 -14.11 -21.85
C THR A 369 -26.79 -15.45 -22.49
N GLY A 370 -26.88 -16.51 -21.71
CA GLY A 370 -27.00 -17.83 -22.25
C GLY A 370 -28.30 -17.93 -23.01
N VAL A 371 -28.18 -18.06 -24.33
CA VAL A 371 -29.13 -18.67 -25.24
C VAL A 371 -30.54 -18.05 -25.27
N ALA A 372 -30.76 -17.19 -26.20
CA ALA A 372 -32.03 -17.23 -26.94
C ALA A 372 -31.88 -18.15 -28.13
#